data_100116e67bfdb4e82bb912b4bdad972e
#
_entry.id   100116e67bfdb4e82bb912b4bdad972e
#
_cell.length_a   1.000
_cell.length_b   1.000
_cell.length_c   1.000
_cell.angle_alpha   90.00
_cell.angle_beta   90.00
_cell.angle_gamma   90.00
#
_symmetry.space_group_name_H-M   'P 1'
#
loop_
_entity.id
_entity.type
_entity.pdbx_description
1 polymer ?
#
loop_
_entity_poly.entity_id
_entity_poly.type
_entity_poly.pdbx_seq_one_letter_code
_entity_poly.pdbx_strand_id
1 'polypeptide(L)'
;MKEILVNNEGYNQFFEELEKLKNSLISNASSGSEAYNDAVGDGWHDNFAYEEAMRQERGITNKINDMIKQKPFLKVIEDEEYIEDIVNINDVVEVLIKYAEDDAEKELLKLTGKYSPNPIDIDGIKEISLNSPIGKAIYKKKINSSAFYDVGKNKIEVFICKKISN
;
A
#
# COMPACT_ATOMS: atom_id res chain seq x y z
N MET A 1 -1.89 -2.75 17.18
CA MET A 1 -1.52 -2.65 15.75
C MET A 1 0.00 -2.69 15.68
N LYS A 2 0.61 -3.28 14.65
CA LYS A 2 2.09 -3.31 14.52
C LYS A 2 2.58 -1.97 13.95
N GLU A 3 3.85 -1.60 14.23
CA GLU A 3 4.49 -0.43 13.63
C GLU A 3 4.40 -0.47 12.10
N ILE A 4 4.18 0.70 11.51
CA ILE A 4 4.13 0.93 10.06
C ILE A 4 5.39 1.71 9.71
N LEU A 5 6.34 1.03 9.11
CA LEU A 5 7.64 1.59 8.75
C LEU A 5 7.53 2.36 7.43
N VAL A 6 7.93 3.63 7.44
CA VAL A 6 7.94 4.48 6.24
C VAL A 6 9.23 5.30 6.20
N ASN A 7 9.66 5.70 5.00
CA ASN A 7 10.66 6.75 4.86
C ASN A 7 9.98 8.14 4.90
N ASN A 8 10.75 9.22 4.80
CA ASN A 8 10.23 10.57 4.81
C ASN A 8 9.23 10.82 3.66
N GLU A 9 9.47 10.26 2.48
CA GLU A 9 8.53 10.32 1.35
C GLU A 9 7.21 9.63 1.69
N GLY A 10 7.27 8.41 2.22
CA GLY A 10 6.08 7.64 2.63
C GLY A 10 5.30 8.29 3.77
N TYR A 11 5.99 8.96 4.68
CA TYR A 11 5.36 9.75 5.73
C TYR A 11 4.56 10.92 5.14
N ASN A 12 5.15 11.67 4.23
CA ASN A 12 4.47 12.78 3.56
C ASN A 12 3.28 12.27 2.72
N GLN A 13 3.45 11.19 1.97
CA GLN A 13 2.37 10.55 1.21
C GLN A 13 1.17 10.19 2.07
N PHE A 14 1.39 9.68 3.29
CA PHE A 14 0.30 9.38 4.21
C PHE A 14 -0.55 10.61 4.51
N PHE A 15 0.07 11.73 4.83
CA PHE A 15 -0.67 12.95 5.15
C PHE A 15 -1.32 13.59 3.93
N GLU A 16 -0.67 13.54 2.78
CA GLU A 16 -1.25 14.00 1.51
C GLU A 16 -2.49 13.19 1.13
N GLU A 17 -2.43 11.86 1.27
CA GLU A 17 -3.58 10.99 1.02
C GLU A 17 -4.72 11.24 1.99
N LEU A 18 -4.42 11.43 3.28
CA LEU A 18 -5.41 11.79 4.28
C LEU A 18 -6.09 13.11 3.97
N GLU A 19 -5.34 14.11 3.51
CA GLU A 19 -5.89 15.42 3.14
C GLU A 19 -6.74 15.33 1.85
N LYS A 20 -6.28 14.58 0.86
CA LYS A 20 -7.07 14.29 -0.35
C LYS A 20 -8.41 13.64 -0.03
N LEU A 21 -8.43 12.65 0.88
CA LEU A 21 -9.67 12.00 1.31
C LEU A 21 -10.61 12.95 2.03
N LYS A 22 -10.10 13.84 2.90
CA LYS A 22 -10.93 14.87 3.56
C LYS A 22 -11.56 15.84 2.55
N ASN A 23 -10.77 16.29 1.58
CA ASN A 23 -11.27 17.18 0.53
C ASN A 23 -12.31 16.49 -0.34
N SER A 24 -12.12 15.22 -0.66
CA SER A 24 -13.10 14.39 -1.38
C SER A 24 -14.40 14.23 -0.59
N LEU A 25 -14.31 14.09 0.74
CA LEU A 25 -15.49 14.00 1.61
C LEU A 25 -16.32 15.28 1.55
N ILE A 26 -15.66 16.46 1.61
CA ILE A 26 -16.32 17.78 1.50
C ILE A 26 -17.00 17.93 0.13
N SER A 27 -16.32 17.56 -0.95
CA SER A 27 -16.87 17.62 -2.30
C SER A 27 -18.07 16.70 -2.48
N ASN A 28 -18.00 15.46 -1.97
CA ASN A 28 -19.12 14.52 -2.06
C ASN A 28 -20.33 14.95 -1.23
N ALA A 29 -20.13 15.58 -0.08
CA ALA A 29 -21.22 16.12 0.72
C ALA A 29 -21.98 17.23 -0.03
N SER A 30 -21.27 18.08 -0.79
CA SER A 30 -21.88 19.11 -1.65
C SER A 30 -22.72 18.46 -2.75
N SER A 31 -22.17 17.48 -3.46
CA SER A 31 -22.87 16.77 -4.55
C SER A 31 -24.08 15.99 -4.06
N GLY A 32 -24.01 15.38 -2.88
CA GLY A 32 -25.12 14.70 -2.22
C GLY A 32 -26.26 15.67 -1.87
N SER A 33 -25.93 16.89 -1.41
CA SER A 33 -26.91 17.93 -1.11
C SER A 33 -27.62 18.44 -2.38
N GLU A 34 -26.88 18.63 -3.48
CA GLU A 34 -27.45 18.99 -4.78
C GLU A 34 -28.39 17.91 -5.29
N ALA A 35 -27.95 16.65 -5.28
CA ALA A 35 -28.76 15.50 -5.68
C ALA A 35 -30.05 15.36 -4.85
N TYR A 36 -30.00 15.67 -3.55
CA TYR A 36 -31.17 15.68 -2.68
C TYR A 36 -32.15 16.80 -3.05
N ASN A 37 -31.65 18.01 -3.32
CA ASN A 37 -32.47 19.15 -3.68
C ASN A 37 -33.16 18.97 -5.04
N ASP A 38 -32.49 18.35 -6.01
CA ASP A 38 -33.02 18.06 -7.32
C ASP A 38 -34.10 16.96 -7.28
N ALA A 39 -34.05 16.10 -6.26
CA ALA A 39 -35.05 15.03 -6.06
C ALA A 39 -36.34 15.48 -5.36
N VAL A 40 -36.46 16.75 -4.94
CA VAL A 40 -37.67 17.32 -4.35
C VAL A 40 -38.73 17.50 -5.43
N GLY A 41 -39.39 16.41 -5.83
CA GLY A 41 -40.43 16.26 -6.82
C GLY A 41 -40.91 14.81 -6.85
N ASP A 42 -41.71 14.42 -7.81
CA ASP A 42 -42.37 13.12 -7.94
C ASP A 42 -41.43 11.89 -8.08
N GLY A 43 -40.11 12.10 -8.04
CA GLY A 43 -39.05 11.09 -8.18
C GLY A 43 -38.49 10.55 -6.88
N TRP A 44 -39.12 10.72 -5.74
CA TRP A 44 -38.59 10.37 -4.40
C TRP A 44 -38.25 8.89 -4.22
N HIS A 45 -38.77 8.01 -5.05
CA HIS A 45 -38.59 6.57 -4.91
C HIS A 45 -37.34 5.99 -5.62
N ASP A 46 -36.58 6.79 -6.39
CA ASP A 46 -35.48 6.25 -7.22
C ASP A 46 -34.30 7.23 -7.31
N ASN A 47 -33.85 7.76 -6.15
CA ASN A 47 -32.70 8.68 -6.13
C ASN A 47 -31.38 7.93 -6.04
N PHE A 48 -31.04 7.21 -7.09
CA PHE A 48 -29.79 6.49 -7.24
C PHE A 48 -28.55 7.38 -7.01
N ALA A 49 -28.59 8.63 -7.48
CA ALA A 49 -27.48 9.58 -7.31
C ALA A 49 -27.23 9.91 -5.83
N TYR A 50 -28.29 10.09 -5.05
CA TYR A 50 -28.16 10.33 -3.60
C TYR A 50 -27.64 9.09 -2.87
N GLU A 51 -28.16 7.91 -3.17
CA GLU A 51 -27.71 6.66 -2.56
C GLU A 51 -26.23 6.37 -2.88
N GLU A 52 -25.82 6.63 -4.11
CA GLU A 52 -24.41 6.47 -4.53
C GLU A 52 -23.49 7.48 -3.80
N ALA A 53 -23.90 8.76 -3.69
CA ALA A 53 -23.16 9.76 -2.94
C ALA A 53 -23.01 9.35 -1.47
N MET A 54 -24.07 8.84 -0.83
CA MET A 54 -24.01 8.34 0.55
C MET A 54 -23.10 7.11 0.70
N ARG A 55 -23.06 6.22 -0.29
CA ARG A 55 -22.17 5.06 -0.30
C ARG A 55 -20.72 5.50 -0.40
N GLN A 56 -20.41 6.43 -1.29
CA GLN A 56 -19.07 6.99 -1.47
C GLN A 56 -18.62 7.72 -0.20
N GLU A 57 -19.47 8.54 0.40
CA GLU A 57 -19.18 9.23 1.65
C GLU A 57 -18.82 8.25 2.78
N ARG A 58 -19.59 7.17 2.96
CA ARG A 58 -19.27 6.12 3.95
C ARG A 58 -17.93 5.45 3.65
N GLY A 59 -17.65 5.18 2.37
CA GLY A 59 -16.37 4.59 1.94
C GLY A 59 -15.17 5.48 2.27
N ILE A 60 -15.28 6.78 1.97
CA ILE A 60 -14.23 7.77 2.28
C ILE A 60 -14.07 7.93 3.79
N THR A 61 -15.18 8.06 4.53
CA THR A 61 -15.16 8.20 5.99
C THR A 61 -14.48 7.00 6.66
N ASN A 62 -14.77 5.78 6.22
CA ASN A 62 -14.12 4.58 6.73
C ASN A 62 -12.59 4.60 6.47
N LYS A 63 -12.17 4.98 5.27
CA LYS A 63 -10.73 5.12 4.95
C LYS A 63 -10.04 6.16 5.83
N ILE A 64 -10.65 7.34 6.00
CA ILE A 64 -10.13 8.39 6.90
C ILE A 64 -9.97 7.85 8.31
N ASN A 65 -10.99 7.19 8.85
CA ASN A 65 -10.96 6.63 10.21
C ASN A 65 -9.87 5.56 10.36
N ASP A 66 -9.67 4.72 9.35
CA ASP A 66 -8.63 3.71 9.37
C ASP A 66 -7.22 4.34 9.29
N MET A 67 -7.03 5.38 8.51
CA MET A 67 -5.78 6.13 8.47
C MET A 67 -5.51 6.85 9.81
N ILE A 68 -6.53 7.47 10.42
CA ILE A 68 -6.39 8.11 11.74
C ILE A 68 -5.95 7.08 12.79
N LYS A 69 -6.52 5.86 12.77
CA LYS A 69 -6.10 4.76 13.67
C LYS A 69 -4.66 4.30 13.40
N GLN A 70 -4.19 4.39 12.16
CA GLN A 70 -2.83 4.00 11.76
C GLN A 70 -1.78 5.06 12.14
N LYS A 71 -2.16 6.33 12.14
CA LYS A 71 -1.26 7.47 12.39
C LYS A 71 -0.31 7.29 13.59
N PRO A 72 -0.77 6.83 14.78
CA PRO A 72 0.12 6.64 15.94
C PRO A 72 1.17 5.54 15.76
N PHE A 73 1.01 4.68 14.77
CA PHE A 73 1.89 3.55 14.50
C PHE A 73 2.89 3.82 13.36
N LEU A 74 2.79 4.99 12.72
CA LEU A 74 3.77 5.42 11.73
C LEU A 74 5.12 5.65 12.40
N LYS A 75 6.14 5.01 11.87
CA LYS A 75 7.53 5.18 12.31
C LYS A 75 8.39 5.50 11.10
N VAL A 76 8.96 6.70 11.11
CA VAL A 76 9.92 7.09 10.08
C VAL A 76 11.21 6.33 10.32
N ILE A 77 11.68 5.65 9.27
CA ILE A 77 12.99 5.03 9.25
C ILE A 77 13.96 6.09 8.77
N GLU A 78 14.94 6.42 9.60
CA GLU A 78 16.06 7.27 9.21
C GLU A 78 16.90 6.57 8.14
N ASP A 79 17.67 7.33 7.37
CA ASP A 79 18.59 6.78 6.39
C ASP A 79 19.59 5.88 7.12
N GLU A 80 19.38 4.57 6.96
CA GLU A 80 20.28 3.57 7.57
C GLU A 80 21.54 3.44 6.72
N GLU A 81 22.63 3.06 7.37
CA GLU A 81 23.87 2.74 6.66
C GLU A 81 23.62 1.63 5.62
N TYR A 82 24.01 1.90 4.37
CA TYR A 82 23.87 0.93 3.29
C TYR A 82 24.81 -0.25 3.50
N ILE A 83 24.28 -1.45 3.52
CA ILE A 83 25.03 -2.69 3.64
C ILE A 83 24.91 -3.48 2.33
N GLU A 84 26.02 -3.81 1.71
CA GLU A 84 26.05 -4.40 0.36
C GLU A 84 25.38 -5.78 0.30
N ASP A 85 25.62 -6.64 1.29
CA ASP A 85 25.19 -8.04 1.27
C ASP A 85 23.76 -8.29 1.76
N ILE A 86 23.02 -7.23 2.11
CA ILE A 86 21.63 -7.35 2.57
C ILE A 86 20.70 -6.50 1.74
N VAL A 87 19.40 -6.79 1.80
CA VAL A 87 18.37 -5.99 1.13
C VAL A 87 18.11 -4.72 1.93
N ASN A 88 18.40 -3.55 1.34
CA ASN A 88 18.11 -2.24 1.91
C ASN A 88 16.88 -1.62 1.25
N ILE A 89 16.42 -0.50 1.80
CA ILE A 89 15.37 0.32 1.18
C ILE A 89 15.90 0.88 -0.14
N ASN A 90 15.03 0.93 -1.13
CA ASN A 90 15.28 1.33 -2.52
C ASN A 90 16.12 0.35 -3.34
N ASP A 91 16.58 -0.77 -2.76
CA ASP A 91 17.20 -1.82 -3.55
C ASP A 91 16.20 -2.47 -4.51
N VAL A 92 16.66 -2.75 -5.72
CA VAL A 92 16.01 -3.64 -6.67
C VAL A 92 16.65 -5.02 -6.51
N VAL A 93 15.84 -6.02 -6.21
CA VAL A 93 16.30 -7.40 -6.02
C VAL A 93 15.57 -8.35 -6.94
N GLU A 94 16.35 -9.29 -7.49
CA GLU A 94 15.81 -10.44 -8.18
C GLU A 94 15.47 -11.51 -7.17
N VAL A 95 14.23 -11.98 -7.18
CA VAL A 95 13.75 -13.01 -6.26
C VAL A 95 13.10 -14.16 -7.02
N LEU A 96 13.12 -15.33 -6.40
CA LEU A 96 12.36 -16.50 -6.83
C LEU A 96 11.30 -16.80 -5.76
N ILE A 97 10.03 -16.64 -6.11
CA ILE A 97 8.90 -16.86 -5.22
C ILE A 97 8.33 -18.24 -5.50
N LYS A 98 8.24 -19.10 -4.48
CA LYS A 98 7.70 -20.44 -4.59
C LYS A 98 6.34 -20.52 -3.91
N TYR A 99 5.30 -20.66 -4.71
CA TYR A 99 3.91 -20.80 -4.25
C TYR A 99 3.55 -22.27 -3.92
N ALA A 100 4.18 -23.23 -4.64
CA ALA A 100 4.05 -24.67 -4.44
C ALA A 100 5.37 -25.36 -4.86
N GLU A 101 5.46 -26.70 -4.68
CA GLU A 101 6.70 -27.44 -4.99
C GLU A 101 7.19 -27.27 -6.42
N ASP A 102 6.25 -27.19 -7.39
CA ASP A 102 6.57 -27.07 -8.83
C ASP A 102 6.23 -25.68 -9.42
N ASP A 103 5.80 -24.72 -8.58
CA ASP A 103 5.37 -23.39 -9.04
C ASP A 103 6.28 -22.32 -8.43
N ALA A 104 7.27 -21.91 -9.20
CA ALA A 104 8.21 -20.87 -8.82
C ALA A 104 8.23 -19.76 -9.88
N GLU A 105 8.02 -18.53 -9.44
CA GLU A 105 8.01 -17.34 -10.28
C GLU A 105 9.20 -16.43 -9.96
N LYS A 106 9.86 -15.96 -11.02
CA LYS A 106 10.99 -15.04 -10.91
C LYS A 106 10.49 -13.62 -11.07
N GLU A 107 10.78 -12.77 -10.10
CA GLU A 107 10.35 -11.38 -10.10
C GLU A 107 11.49 -10.42 -9.78
N LEU A 108 11.36 -9.18 -10.25
CA LEU A 108 12.19 -8.04 -9.86
C LEU A 108 11.37 -7.15 -8.91
N LEU A 109 11.84 -7.03 -7.68
CA LEU A 109 11.15 -6.29 -6.64
C LEU A 109 11.99 -5.10 -6.20
N LYS A 110 11.41 -3.90 -6.20
CA LYS A 110 11.97 -2.71 -5.56
C LYS A 110 11.36 -2.51 -4.19
N LEU A 111 12.17 -2.69 -3.15
CA LEU A 111 11.73 -2.46 -1.79
C LEU A 111 11.65 -0.96 -1.48
N THR A 112 10.49 -0.46 -1.11
CA THR A 112 10.29 0.98 -0.87
C THR A 112 9.73 1.27 0.50
N GLY A 113 10.13 2.41 1.08
CA GLY A 113 9.56 2.98 2.30
C GLY A 113 8.29 3.81 2.08
N LYS A 114 7.72 3.83 0.86
CA LYS A 114 6.47 4.52 0.56
C LYS A 114 5.30 3.92 1.35
N TYR A 115 4.38 4.77 1.79
CA TYR A 115 3.16 4.32 2.47
C TYR A 115 2.25 3.55 1.50
N SER A 116 2.05 4.09 0.32
CA SER A 116 1.27 3.49 -0.76
C SER A 116 2.15 3.38 -2.02
N PRO A 117 2.93 2.30 -2.15
CA PRO A 117 3.70 2.10 -3.36
C PRO A 117 2.73 1.86 -4.52
N ASN A 118 2.98 2.53 -5.62
CA ASN A 118 2.29 2.19 -6.87
C ASN A 118 2.89 0.87 -7.37
N PRO A 119 2.12 -0.20 -7.48
CA PRO A 119 2.58 -1.41 -8.14
C PRO A 119 2.59 -1.21 -9.66
N ILE A 120 3.22 -0.12 -10.13
CA ILE A 120 3.41 0.10 -11.54
C ILE A 120 4.59 -0.78 -11.94
N ASP A 121 4.30 -1.74 -12.76
CA ASP A 121 5.27 -2.58 -13.44
C ASP A 121 5.97 -1.73 -14.51
N ILE A 122 6.94 -0.92 -14.09
CA ILE A 122 7.80 -0.17 -15.01
C ILE A 122 9.01 -1.06 -15.27
N ASP A 123 9.21 -1.45 -16.50
CA ASP A 123 10.32 -2.32 -16.96
C ASP A 123 10.41 -3.68 -16.23
N GLY A 124 9.27 -4.25 -15.81
CA GLY A 124 9.24 -5.53 -15.10
C GLY A 124 9.63 -5.45 -13.64
N ILE A 125 9.79 -4.24 -13.07
CA ILE A 125 10.12 -4.02 -11.66
C ILE A 125 8.85 -3.65 -10.88
N LYS A 126 8.50 -4.45 -9.89
CA LYS A 126 7.35 -4.19 -9.01
C LYS A 126 7.80 -3.45 -7.75
N GLU A 127 7.22 -2.28 -7.47
CA GLU A 127 7.42 -1.63 -6.17
C GLU A 127 6.63 -2.33 -5.08
N ILE A 128 7.30 -2.68 -3.99
CA ILE A 128 6.69 -3.30 -2.80
C ILE A 128 6.98 -2.48 -1.55
N SER A 129 5.97 -2.34 -0.69
CA SER A 129 6.15 -1.66 0.59
C SER A 129 6.92 -2.52 1.59
N LEU A 130 7.74 -1.88 2.42
CA LEU A 130 8.30 -2.47 3.65
C LEU A 130 7.25 -3.13 4.54
N ASN A 131 6.01 -2.65 4.49
CA ASN A 131 4.92 -3.15 5.34
C ASN A 131 4.17 -4.33 4.74
N SER A 132 4.40 -4.64 3.46
CA SER A 132 3.83 -5.85 2.83
C SER A 132 4.42 -7.13 3.44
N PRO A 133 3.70 -8.27 3.38
CA PRO A 133 4.23 -9.53 3.88
C PRO A 133 5.61 -9.89 3.30
N ILE A 134 5.76 -9.78 1.98
CA ILE A 134 7.02 -10.07 1.30
C ILE A 134 8.09 -9.02 1.62
N GLY A 135 7.73 -7.72 1.66
CA GLY A 135 8.68 -6.66 2.01
C GLY A 135 9.27 -6.85 3.40
N LYS A 136 8.44 -7.20 4.39
CA LYS A 136 8.90 -7.56 5.75
C LYS A 136 9.79 -8.78 5.78
N ALA A 137 9.51 -9.76 4.91
CA ALA A 137 10.29 -10.99 4.87
C ALA A 137 11.69 -10.78 4.30
N ILE A 138 11.84 -9.94 3.27
CA ILE A 138 13.13 -9.73 2.59
C ILE A 138 13.97 -8.59 3.17
N TYR A 139 13.36 -7.62 3.85
CA TYR A 139 14.07 -6.47 4.41
C TYR A 139 15.17 -6.93 5.38
N LYS A 140 16.39 -6.41 5.19
CA LYS A 140 17.62 -6.76 5.95
C LYS A 140 18.01 -8.25 5.88
N LYS A 141 17.46 -8.99 4.92
CA LYS A 141 17.93 -10.35 4.67
C LYS A 141 19.14 -10.35 3.74
N LYS A 142 19.98 -11.36 3.93
CA LYS A 142 21.17 -11.54 3.08
C LYS A 142 20.78 -11.95 1.66
N ILE A 143 21.56 -11.49 0.71
CA ILE A 143 21.52 -12.00 -0.66
C ILE A 143 21.91 -13.48 -0.66
N ASN A 144 21.38 -14.26 -1.59
CA ASN A 144 21.52 -15.72 -1.65
C ASN A 144 20.96 -16.43 -0.40
N SER A 145 19.84 -15.94 0.14
CA SER A 145 19.15 -16.58 1.25
C SER A 145 17.65 -16.66 1.03
N SER A 146 17.00 -17.64 1.69
CA SER A 146 15.55 -17.75 1.71
C SER A 146 14.94 -16.96 2.88
N ALA A 147 13.76 -16.43 2.62
CA ALA A 147 12.87 -15.88 3.63
C ALA A 147 11.47 -16.46 3.43
N PHE A 148 10.60 -16.31 4.42
CA PHE A 148 9.25 -16.85 4.39
C PHE A 148 8.24 -15.78 4.80
N TYR A 149 7.08 -15.79 4.16
CA TYR A 149 5.95 -14.94 4.53
C TYR A 149 4.63 -15.68 4.37
N ASP A 150 3.60 -15.22 5.06
CA ASP A 150 2.30 -15.86 5.06
C ASP A 150 1.30 -15.05 4.19
N VAL A 151 0.55 -15.77 3.34
CA VAL A 151 -0.60 -15.23 2.59
C VAL A 151 -1.81 -16.08 2.95
N GLY A 152 -2.67 -15.54 3.79
CA GLY A 152 -3.78 -16.30 4.36
C GLY A 152 -3.28 -17.47 5.21
N LYS A 153 -3.52 -18.70 4.75
CA LYS A 153 -3.06 -19.95 5.42
C LYS A 153 -1.80 -20.55 4.78
N ASN A 154 -1.35 -19.98 3.68
CA ASN A 154 -0.22 -20.52 2.93
C ASN A 154 1.07 -19.81 3.34
N LYS A 155 2.10 -20.62 3.59
CA LYS A 155 3.46 -20.15 3.83
C LYS A 155 4.22 -20.17 2.50
N ILE A 156 4.70 -19.01 2.07
CA ILE A 156 5.38 -18.81 0.79
C ILE A 156 6.86 -18.60 1.05
N GLU A 157 7.69 -19.31 0.29
CA GLU A 157 9.15 -19.12 0.30
C GLU A 157 9.52 -18.08 -0.77
N VAL A 158 10.39 -17.14 -0.39
CA VAL A 158 11.05 -16.23 -1.30
C VAL A 158 12.57 -16.39 -1.17
N PHE A 159 13.22 -16.76 -2.27
CA PHE A 159 14.67 -16.81 -2.34
C PHE A 159 15.21 -15.54 -2.98
N ILE A 160 16.11 -14.85 -2.29
CA ILE A 160 16.70 -13.60 -2.73
C ILE A 160 17.94 -13.93 -3.55
N CYS A 161 17.86 -13.80 -4.88
CA CYS A 161 18.93 -14.22 -5.78
C CYS A 161 20.09 -13.23 -5.79
N LYS A 162 19.81 -11.97 -6.13
CA LYS A 162 20.83 -10.92 -6.25
C LYS A 162 20.21 -9.52 -6.21
N LYS A 163 21.04 -8.52 -5.95
CA LYS A 163 20.70 -7.11 -6.23
C LYS A 163 20.92 -6.81 -7.70
N ILE A 164 20.07 -5.94 -8.22
CA ILE A 164 20.25 -5.34 -9.54
C ILE A 164 20.83 -3.94 -9.30
N SER A 165 22.09 -3.74 -9.68
CA SER A 165 22.69 -2.42 -9.66
C SER A 165 22.06 -1.56 -10.75
N ASN A 166 21.61 -0.37 -10.36
CA ASN A 166 21.22 0.67 -11.33
C ASN A 166 22.45 1.24 -11.99
#